data_8a9cdb12570ec749ef192146500cbf1c
#
_entry.id   8a9cdb12570ec749ef192146500cbf1c
#
_cell.length_a   1.000
_cell.length_b   1.000
_cell.length_c   1.000
_cell.angle_alpha   90.00
_cell.angle_beta   90.00
_cell.angle_gamma   90.00
#
_symmetry.space_group_name_H-M   'P 1'
#
loop_
_entity.id
_entity.type
_entity.pdbx_description
1 polymer ?
#
loop_
_entity_poly.entity_id
_entity_poly.type
_entity_poly.pdbx_seq_one_letter_code
_entity_poly.pdbx_strand_id
1 'polypeptide(L)'
;PLRLVGSEMCIRDRLYIESKEGMFVLTLDKVYQASQVLREVIRETDMILAPNIHPGTNVYLKTENLQVTGSFKIRGSYYKISKLTDEEKARGVIACSAGNHAQGVALAATKNGIQSLICLPDGAPISKVEATKRYGAKVCLVKGVYDDAYKKALELKEEKGYTFIHPFDDEDVIAGQGTIGLEILNQLENVDVVVVPIGGGGLISGVAFAIKQMNPRVRVYGVQAQGAPSMLNAVQDDQIETLGKVQTIADGIAVKTPGNNTFELVKQYVDGIVTVSDDEIALAILTLLEQQKLIAEGAGAVPVAAVMAGKIPDIEGKNVCCLLSGGNIDVTILSRVIERGLKMGGRTADITIALSDQPGQLSGVSSIIAEQLSLIHI
;
A
#
# COMPACT_ATOMS: atom_id res chain seq x y z
N PRO A 1 35.44 -2.19 41.45
CA PRO A 1 34.26 -3.01 41.35
C PRO A 1 33.18 -2.21 40.69
N LEU A 2 32.89 -2.59 39.43
CA LEU A 2 31.79 -2.04 38.64
C LEU A 2 30.48 -2.57 39.23
N ARG A 3 29.67 -1.70 39.77
CA ARG A 3 28.27 -2.00 40.07
C ARG A 3 27.48 -1.79 38.79
N LEU A 4 27.00 -2.85 38.19
CA LEU A 4 25.93 -2.88 37.23
C LEU A 4 24.65 -2.37 37.92
N VAL A 5 24.15 -1.22 37.47
CA VAL A 5 22.79 -0.78 37.77
C VAL A 5 21.93 -1.34 36.65
N GLY A 6 21.46 -2.56 36.82
CA GLY A 6 20.37 -3.14 36.06
C GLY A 6 19.11 -3.00 36.86
N SER A 7 18.12 -2.26 36.38
CA SER A 7 16.69 -2.45 36.76
C SER A 7 15.70 -1.44 36.22
N GLU A 8 16.03 -0.56 35.29
CA GLU A 8 15.00 0.36 34.73
C GLU A 8 14.66 0.20 33.24
N MET A 9 15.12 -0.88 32.60
CA MET A 9 14.90 -1.10 31.18
C MET A 9 13.78 -2.12 30.84
N CYS A 10 13.01 -2.56 31.82
CA CYS A 10 12.01 -3.62 31.63
C CYS A 10 10.53 -3.21 31.79
N ILE A 11 10.20 -1.92 31.92
CA ILE A 11 8.80 -1.52 32.19
C ILE A 11 8.12 -0.76 31.03
N ARG A 12 8.84 -0.45 29.94
CA ARG A 12 8.24 0.27 28.80
C ARG A 12 7.62 -0.60 27.69
N ASP A 13 7.76 -1.92 27.74
CA ASP A 13 7.44 -2.83 26.63
C ASP A 13 6.01 -3.40 26.64
N ARG A 14 5.12 -2.94 27.51
CA ARG A 14 3.73 -3.40 27.57
C ARG A 14 2.74 -2.25 27.49
N LEU A 15 2.54 -1.74 26.28
CA LEU A 15 1.34 -0.97 25.99
C LEU A 15 0.26 -1.95 25.52
N TYR A 16 -0.70 -2.22 26.39
CA TYR A 16 -1.87 -3.03 26.11
C TYR A 16 -2.95 -2.13 25.50
N ILE A 17 -3.41 -2.50 24.32
CA ILE A 17 -4.64 -1.95 23.74
C ILE A 17 -5.72 -2.99 24.04
N GLU A 18 -6.61 -2.68 25.00
CA GLU A 18 -7.78 -3.54 25.28
C GLU A 18 -8.81 -3.38 24.18
N SER A 19 -9.03 -4.42 23.36
CA SER A 19 -10.22 -4.54 22.55
C SER A 19 -11.32 -5.25 23.35
N LYS A 20 -12.58 -4.96 23.07
CA LYS A 20 -13.72 -5.58 23.75
C LYS A 20 -13.84 -7.11 23.54
N GLU A 21 -13.05 -7.67 22.65
CA GLU A 21 -12.96 -9.11 22.34
C GLU A 21 -11.51 -9.56 22.31
N GLY A 22 -10.86 -9.69 23.47
CA GLY A 22 -9.50 -10.17 23.60
C GLY A 22 -8.46 -9.04 23.53
N MET A 23 -7.31 -9.26 24.17
CA MET A 23 -6.24 -8.28 24.29
C MET A 23 -5.40 -8.27 23.00
N PHE A 24 -5.47 -7.18 22.21
CA PHE A 24 -4.58 -6.93 21.10
C PHE A 24 -3.21 -6.51 21.62
N VAL A 25 -2.16 -7.24 21.32
CA VAL A 25 -0.80 -6.95 21.81
C VAL A 25 0.21 -7.06 20.66
N LEU A 26 0.52 -5.93 20.04
CA LEU A 26 1.66 -5.86 19.12
C LEU A 26 2.94 -5.60 19.92
N THR A 27 3.94 -6.48 19.78
CA THR A 27 5.24 -6.34 20.43
C THR A 27 6.37 -6.27 19.41
N LEU A 28 7.48 -5.62 19.78
CA LEU A 28 8.66 -5.59 18.90
C LEU A 28 9.24 -6.99 18.68
N ASP A 29 9.21 -7.85 19.70
CA ASP A 29 9.61 -9.25 19.59
C ASP A 29 8.82 -10.00 18.54
N LYS A 30 7.51 -9.72 18.42
CA LYS A 30 6.66 -10.32 17.38
C LYS A 30 7.08 -9.87 15.97
N VAL A 31 7.47 -8.61 15.81
CA VAL A 31 8.00 -8.10 14.54
C VAL A 31 9.35 -8.73 14.20
N TYR A 32 10.23 -8.92 15.18
CA TYR A 32 11.49 -9.65 14.98
C TYR A 32 11.28 -11.13 14.63
N GLN A 33 10.34 -11.81 15.29
CA GLN A 33 9.96 -13.18 14.93
C GLN A 33 9.43 -13.24 13.49
N ALA A 34 8.58 -12.28 13.10
CA ALA A 34 8.11 -12.18 11.73
C ALA A 34 9.27 -11.99 10.74
N SER A 35 10.25 -11.14 11.06
CA SER A 35 11.43 -10.92 10.21
C SER A 35 12.24 -12.23 10.02
N GLN A 36 12.41 -13.02 11.07
CA GLN A 36 13.10 -14.31 10.96
C GLN A 36 12.34 -15.32 10.10
N VAL A 37 11.02 -15.44 10.31
CA VAL A 37 10.16 -16.36 9.55
C VAL A 37 10.11 -15.97 8.07
N LEU A 38 10.15 -14.69 7.77
CA LEU A 38 10.02 -14.16 6.40
C LEU A 38 11.32 -14.24 5.59
N ARG A 39 12.48 -14.36 6.21
CA ARG A 39 13.81 -14.27 5.57
C ARG A 39 13.98 -15.13 4.31
N GLU A 40 13.46 -16.36 4.32
CA GLU A 40 13.59 -17.29 3.19
C GLU A 40 12.42 -17.20 2.19
N VAL A 41 11.44 -16.36 2.46
CA VAL A 41 10.18 -16.31 1.70
C VAL A 41 10.06 -15.08 0.87
N ILE A 42 10.50 -13.97 1.42
CA ILE A 42 10.40 -12.64 0.80
C ILE A 42 11.75 -12.24 0.18
N ARG A 43 11.69 -11.19 -0.59
CA ARG A 43 12.88 -10.45 -1.03
C ARG A 43 13.11 -9.31 -0.04
N GLU A 44 14.32 -9.16 0.49
CA GLU A 44 14.72 -7.89 1.09
C GLU A 44 14.86 -6.87 -0.05
N THR A 45 13.86 -5.99 -0.16
CA THR A 45 13.80 -5.04 -1.27
C THR A 45 14.78 -3.89 -1.09
N ASP A 46 15.29 -3.37 -2.20
CA ASP A 46 16.30 -2.32 -2.17
C ASP A 46 15.75 -0.97 -1.69
N MET A 47 16.65 -0.16 -1.10
CA MET A 47 16.47 1.26 -0.84
C MET A 47 17.18 2.04 -1.94
N ILE A 48 16.43 2.75 -2.79
CA ILE A 48 16.95 3.46 -3.97
C ILE A 48 16.89 4.96 -3.75
N LEU A 49 18.03 5.67 -3.91
CA LEU A 49 18.06 7.13 -3.90
C LEU A 49 17.41 7.68 -5.18
N ALA A 50 16.47 8.60 -5.03
CA ALA A 50 15.73 9.26 -6.10
C ALA A 50 15.84 10.79 -6.01
N PRO A 51 16.98 11.38 -6.40
CA PRO A 51 17.34 12.77 -6.09
C PRO A 51 16.45 13.81 -6.77
N ASN A 52 15.74 13.44 -7.85
CA ASN A 52 14.95 14.38 -8.66
C ASN A 52 13.45 14.40 -8.27
N ILE A 53 13.05 13.71 -7.22
CA ILE A 53 11.63 13.67 -6.78
C ILE A 53 11.22 14.98 -6.11
N HIS A 54 12.10 15.57 -5.29
CA HIS A 54 11.83 16.84 -4.61
C HIS A 54 13.12 17.64 -4.45
N PRO A 55 13.15 18.92 -4.89
CA PRO A 55 14.32 19.79 -4.72
C PRO A 55 14.68 19.95 -3.24
N GLY A 56 15.97 19.92 -2.92
CA GLY A 56 16.46 20.15 -1.56
C GLY A 56 16.20 19.03 -0.56
N THR A 57 15.68 17.87 -1.00
CA THR A 57 15.36 16.72 -0.14
C THR A 57 16.03 15.46 -0.69
N ASN A 58 16.64 14.66 0.15
CA ASN A 58 17.14 13.34 -0.24
C ASN A 58 16.00 12.33 -0.16
N VAL A 59 15.36 12.04 -1.29
CA VAL A 59 14.26 11.06 -1.35
C VAL A 59 14.80 9.68 -1.65
N TYR A 60 14.42 8.72 -0.82
CA TYR A 60 14.73 7.30 -0.98
C TYR A 60 13.44 6.52 -1.20
N LEU A 61 13.51 5.47 -2.01
CA LEU A 61 12.38 4.61 -2.35
C LEU A 61 12.60 3.21 -1.76
N LYS A 62 11.75 2.79 -0.83
CA LYS A 62 11.69 1.38 -0.40
C LYS A 62 10.81 0.61 -1.36
N THR A 63 11.40 -0.29 -2.14
CA THR A 63 10.81 -0.83 -3.38
C THR A 63 9.99 -2.10 -3.16
N GLU A 64 8.95 -2.09 -2.32
CA GLU A 64 8.03 -3.21 -2.13
C GLU A 64 7.18 -3.53 -3.39
N ASN A 65 7.16 -2.68 -4.39
CA ASN A 65 6.65 -2.99 -5.73
C ASN A 65 7.46 -4.08 -6.46
N LEU A 66 8.71 -4.33 -6.03
CA LEU A 66 9.57 -5.40 -6.54
C LEU A 66 9.57 -6.66 -5.66
N GLN A 67 8.70 -6.73 -4.66
CA GLN A 67 8.54 -7.90 -3.79
C GLN A 67 8.06 -9.12 -4.60
N VAL A 68 8.20 -10.31 -4.05
CA VAL A 68 7.93 -11.61 -4.72
C VAL A 68 6.56 -11.66 -5.41
N THR A 69 5.52 -11.06 -4.79
CA THR A 69 4.17 -10.96 -5.38
C THR A 69 3.90 -9.60 -6.02
N GLY A 70 4.92 -8.77 -6.23
CA GLY A 70 4.77 -7.41 -6.72
C GLY A 70 4.17 -6.45 -5.68
N SER A 71 4.09 -6.83 -4.40
CA SER A 71 3.63 -5.97 -3.30
C SER A 71 4.02 -6.52 -1.93
N PHE A 72 3.99 -5.65 -0.93
CA PHE A 72 4.29 -5.96 0.48
C PHE A 72 3.38 -7.04 1.11
N LYS A 73 2.22 -7.32 0.54
CA LYS A 73 1.15 -8.14 1.15
C LYS A 73 1.60 -9.55 1.53
N ILE A 74 2.57 -10.11 0.83
CA ILE A 74 3.13 -11.42 1.16
C ILE A 74 3.69 -11.49 2.58
N ARG A 75 4.26 -10.39 3.11
CA ARG A 75 4.87 -10.35 4.44
C ARG A 75 3.86 -10.71 5.55
N GLY A 76 2.79 -9.94 5.67
CA GLY A 76 1.75 -10.19 6.67
C GLY A 76 0.96 -11.47 6.41
N SER A 77 0.63 -11.77 5.14
CA SER A 77 -0.09 -12.99 4.79
C SER A 77 0.70 -14.24 5.15
N TYR A 78 2.00 -14.25 4.86
CA TYR A 78 2.85 -15.39 5.16
C TYR A 78 3.04 -15.58 6.68
N TYR A 79 3.36 -14.50 7.40
CA TYR A 79 3.55 -14.58 8.84
C TYR A 79 2.30 -15.07 9.54
N LYS A 80 1.12 -14.55 9.20
CA LYS A 80 -0.17 -15.02 9.73
C LYS A 80 -0.39 -16.50 9.46
N ILE A 81 -0.23 -16.94 8.22
CA ILE A 81 -0.48 -18.33 7.82
C ILE A 81 0.53 -19.28 8.47
N SER A 82 1.78 -18.87 8.68
CA SER A 82 2.79 -19.68 9.35
C SER A 82 2.46 -19.98 10.83
N LYS A 83 1.63 -19.15 11.46
CA LYS A 83 1.20 -19.27 12.87
C LYS A 83 -0.03 -20.14 13.08
N LEU A 84 -0.69 -20.58 12.02
CA LEU A 84 -1.88 -21.41 12.11
C LEU A 84 -1.56 -22.76 12.79
N THR A 85 -2.50 -23.25 13.58
CA THR A 85 -2.43 -24.60 14.16
C THR A 85 -2.55 -25.66 13.06
N ASP A 86 -2.20 -26.91 13.37
CA ASP A 86 -2.30 -27.98 12.38
C ASP A 86 -3.76 -28.26 11.99
N GLU A 87 -4.72 -28.05 12.89
CA GLU A 87 -6.16 -28.15 12.62
C GLU A 87 -6.63 -27.03 11.67
N GLU A 88 -6.16 -25.80 11.85
CA GLU A 88 -6.46 -24.67 10.96
C GLU A 88 -5.85 -24.88 9.59
N LYS A 89 -4.59 -25.34 9.52
CA LYS A 89 -3.91 -25.71 8.27
C LYS A 89 -4.65 -26.79 7.50
N ALA A 90 -5.13 -27.83 8.20
CA ALA A 90 -5.89 -28.93 7.59
C ALA A 90 -7.20 -28.45 6.96
N ARG A 91 -7.90 -27.50 7.59
CA ARG A 91 -9.12 -26.89 7.04
C ARG A 91 -8.86 -25.95 5.88
N GLY A 92 -7.70 -25.29 5.87
CA GLY A 92 -7.34 -24.32 4.85
C GLY A 92 -7.69 -22.89 5.20
N VAL A 93 -7.34 -21.96 4.29
CA VAL A 93 -7.53 -20.52 4.50
C VAL A 93 -8.45 -19.91 3.44
N ILE A 94 -9.14 -18.83 3.80
CA ILE A 94 -9.99 -18.07 2.90
C ILE A 94 -9.70 -16.58 3.02
N ALA A 95 -9.79 -15.86 1.91
CA ALA A 95 -9.70 -14.40 1.89
C ALA A 95 -10.65 -13.80 0.84
N CYS A 96 -10.97 -12.52 1.00
CA CYS A 96 -11.68 -11.74 0.01
C CYS A 96 -10.78 -10.63 -0.52
N SER A 97 -10.39 -10.70 -1.78
CA SER A 97 -9.59 -9.66 -2.45
C SER A 97 -9.45 -9.96 -3.93
N ALA A 98 -9.56 -8.93 -4.78
CA ALA A 98 -9.23 -9.02 -6.19
C ALA A 98 -7.82 -8.48 -6.54
N GLY A 99 -6.97 -8.19 -5.54
CA GLY A 99 -5.67 -7.53 -5.74
C GLY A 99 -4.51 -8.20 -4.99
N ASN A 100 -3.64 -7.37 -4.44
CA ASN A 100 -2.39 -7.77 -3.81
C ASN A 100 -2.56 -8.76 -2.65
N HIS A 101 -3.61 -8.60 -1.84
CA HIS A 101 -3.87 -9.50 -0.72
C HIS A 101 -4.20 -10.93 -1.18
N ALA A 102 -4.98 -11.07 -2.26
CA ALA A 102 -5.28 -12.37 -2.86
C ALA A 102 -4.01 -13.13 -3.24
N GLN A 103 -3.09 -12.45 -3.94
CA GLN A 103 -1.82 -13.02 -4.36
C GLN A 103 -0.91 -13.35 -3.17
N GLY A 104 -0.86 -12.47 -2.16
CA GLY A 104 -0.11 -12.70 -0.93
C GLY A 104 -0.60 -13.94 -0.17
N VAL A 105 -1.91 -14.08 0.03
CA VAL A 105 -2.51 -15.25 0.69
C VAL A 105 -2.31 -16.52 -0.14
N ALA A 106 -2.51 -16.47 -1.46
CA ALA A 106 -2.33 -17.61 -2.35
C ALA A 106 -0.90 -18.17 -2.28
N LEU A 107 0.12 -17.31 -2.44
CA LEU A 107 1.50 -17.73 -2.34
C LEU A 107 1.87 -18.23 -0.93
N ALA A 108 1.43 -17.52 0.11
CA ALA A 108 1.70 -17.89 1.49
C ALA A 108 1.11 -19.27 1.85
N ALA A 109 -0.12 -19.52 1.46
CA ALA A 109 -0.77 -20.81 1.67
C ALA A 109 -0.05 -21.94 0.91
N THR A 110 0.24 -21.73 -0.36
CA THR A 110 0.96 -22.72 -1.20
C THR A 110 2.33 -23.07 -0.63
N LYS A 111 3.12 -22.07 -0.18
CA LYS A 111 4.43 -22.32 0.45
C LYS A 111 4.33 -23.07 1.78
N ASN A 112 3.21 -22.98 2.49
CA ASN A 112 2.94 -23.72 3.71
C ASN A 112 2.19 -25.07 3.47
N GLY A 113 1.94 -25.47 2.21
CA GLY A 113 1.22 -26.70 1.88
C GLY A 113 -0.28 -26.65 2.21
N ILE A 114 -0.86 -25.45 2.33
CA ILE A 114 -2.24 -25.22 2.77
C ILE A 114 -3.12 -24.86 1.58
N GLN A 115 -4.34 -25.36 1.54
CA GLN A 115 -5.31 -24.94 0.52
C GLN A 115 -5.82 -23.53 0.81
N SER A 116 -5.87 -22.71 -0.23
CA SER A 116 -6.46 -21.37 -0.14
C SER A 116 -7.64 -21.21 -1.09
N LEU A 117 -8.68 -20.53 -0.62
CA LEU A 117 -9.84 -20.12 -1.41
C LEU A 117 -9.93 -18.58 -1.39
N ILE A 118 -9.98 -17.99 -2.58
CA ILE A 118 -10.09 -16.53 -2.70
C ILE A 118 -11.43 -16.17 -3.31
N CYS A 119 -12.24 -15.44 -2.55
CA CYS A 119 -13.50 -14.88 -3.03
C CYS A 119 -13.25 -13.51 -3.65
N LEU A 120 -13.78 -13.26 -4.83
CA LEU A 120 -13.69 -11.99 -5.53
C LEU A 120 -14.92 -11.76 -6.42
N PRO A 121 -15.27 -10.50 -6.74
CA PRO A 121 -16.35 -10.19 -7.65
C PRO A 121 -16.14 -10.82 -9.03
N ASP A 122 -17.22 -11.22 -9.69
CA ASP A 122 -17.18 -11.79 -11.05
C ASP A 122 -16.71 -10.78 -12.13
N GLY A 123 -16.84 -9.48 -11.84
CA GLY A 123 -16.27 -8.39 -12.66
C GLY A 123 -14.79 -8.10 -12.44
N ALA A 124 -14.07 -8.89 -11.63
CA ALA A 124 -12.64 -8.68 -11.40
C ALA A 124 -11.83 -8.87 -12.69
N PRO A 125 -10.76 -8.06 -12.92
CA PRO A 125 -9.90 -8.21 -14.11
C PRO A 125 -9.34 -9.63 -14.23
N ILE A 126 -9.41 -10.19 -15.44
CA ILE A 126 -8.93 -11.56 -15.72
C ILE A 126 -7.47 -11.73 -15.33
N SER A 127 -6.62 -10.72 -15.58
CA SER A 127 -5.22 -10.71 -15.21
C SER A 127 -5.00 -10.95 -13.70
N LYS A 128 -5.82 -10.34 -12.84
CA LYS A 128 -5.76 -10.49 -11.37
C LYS A 128 -6.25 -11.88 -10.91
N VAL A 129 -7.31 -12.40 -11.55
CA VAL A 129 -7.82 -13.76 -11.31
C VAL A 129 -6.77 -14.82 -11.65
N GLU A 130 -6.17 -14.70 -12.82
CA GLU A 130 -5.16 -15.66 -13.29
C GLU A 130 -3.85 -15.54 -12.48
N ALA A 131 -3.45 -14.34 -12.05
CA ALA A 131 -2.33 -14.18 -11.14
C ALA A 131 -2.56 -14.91 -9.81
N THR A 132 -3.77 -14.80 -9.24
CA THR A 132 -4.14 -15.50 -8.00
C THR A 132 -4.10 -17.03 -8.16
N LYS A 133 -4.65 -17.56 -9.26
CA LYS A 133 -4.60 -19.00 -9.58
C LYS A 133 -3.17 -19.49 -9.78
N ARG A 134 -2.32 -18.69 -10.43
CA ARG A 134 -0.90 -19.01 -10.67
C ARG A 134 -0.11 -19.24 -9.39
N TYR A 135 -0.50 -18.57 -8.30
CA TYR A 135 0.04 -18.79 -6.98
C TYR A 135 -0.60 -19.97 -6.22
N GLY A 136 -1.45 -20.77 -6.87
CA GLY A 136 -1.99 -22.02 -6.35
C GLY A 136 -3.34 -21.93 -5.62
N ALA A 137 -3.97 -20.76 -5.57
CA ALA A 137 -5.28 -20.62 -4.92
C ALA A 137 -6.42 -21.11 -5.78
N LYS A 138 -7.46 -21.67 -5.14
CA LYS A 138 -8.79 -21.81 -5.72
C LYS A 138 -9.49 -20.46 -5.71
N VAL A 139 -10.28 -20.17 -6.75
CA VAL A 139 -11.00 -18.90 -6.91
C VAL A 139 -12.50 -19.14 -6.86
N CYS A 140 -13.20 -18.35 -6.05
CA CYS A 140 -14.66 -18.29 -6.00
C CYS A 140 -15.10 -16.93 -6.56
N LEU A 141 -15.64 -16.93 -7.80
CA LEU A 141 -16.23 -15.73 -8.40
C LEU A 141 -17.64 -15.53 -7.85
N VAL A 142 -17.92 -14.35 -7.31
CA VAL A 142 -19.18 -13.98 -6.69
C VAL A 142 -19.84 -12.88 -7.51
N LYS A 143 -21.09 -13.05 -7.89
CA LYS A 143 -21.87 -12.06 -8.62
C LYS A 143 -22.08 -10.83 -7.74
N GLY A 144 -21.70 -9.66 -8.25
CA GLY A 144 -21.88 -8.38 -7.56
C GLY A 144 -20.58 -7.63 -7.30
N VAL A 145 -20.50 -6.90 -6.18
CA VAL A 145 -19.37 -6.06 -5.79
C VAL A 145 -18.51 -6.70 -4.69
N TYR A 146 -17.50 -5.96 -4.23
CA TYR A 146 -16.59 -6.44 -3.18
C TYR A 146 -17.34 -6.89 -1.90
N ASP A 147 -18.36 -6.14 -1.47
CA ASP A 147 -19.09 -6.43 -0.25
C ASP A 147 -19.85 -7.79 -0.35
N ASP A 148 -20.35 -8.16 -1.56
CA ASP A 148 -20.98 -9.45 -1.82
C ASP A 148 -19.96 -10.60 -1.73
N ALA A 149 -18.77 -10.40 -2.31
CA ALA A 149 -17.69 -11.38 -2.24
C ALA A 149 -17.17 -11.55 -0.81
N TYR A 150 -17.10 -10.48 -0.04
CA TYR A 150 -16.70 -10.50 1.37
C TYR A 150 -17.72 -11.29 2.21
N LYS A 151 -19.01 -11.01 2.04
CA LYS A 151 -20.10 -11.77 2.71
C LYS A 151 -20.01 -13.25 2.38
N LYS A 152 -19.81 -13.59 1.09
CA LYS A 152 -19.66 -15.00 0.67
C LYS A 152 -18.43 -15.67 1.29
N ALA A 153 -17.33 -14.95 1.44
CA ALA A 153 -16.14 -15.48 2.12
C ALA A 153 -16.41 -15.79 3.60
N LEU A 154 -17.16 -14.93 4.29
CA LEU A 154 -17.56 -15.19 5.68
C LEU A 154 -18.54 -16.37 5.81
N GLU A 155 -19.52 -16.50 4.90
CA GLU A 155 -20.42 -17.67 4.85
C GLU A 155 -19.62 -18.98 4.69
N LEU A 156 -18.68 -19.02 3.74
CA LEU A 156 -17.84 -20.19 3.49
C LEU A 156 -16.85 -20.47 4.64
N LYS A 157 -16.39 -19.44 5.34
CA LYS A 157 -15.60 -19.57 6.57
C LYS A 157 -16.39 -20.38 7.61
N GLU A 158 -17.64 -20.00 7.88
CA GLU A 158 -18.47 -20.69 8.88
C GLU A 158 -18.88 -22.10 8.40
N GLU A 159 -19.29 -22.27 7.14
CA GLU A 159 -19.73 -23.54 6.58
C GLU A 159 -18.61 -24.60 6.54
N LYS A 160 -17.39 -24.20 6.17
CA LYS A 160 -16.26 -25.12 5.92
C LYS A 160 -15.16 -25.04 6.94
N GLY A 161 -15.25 -24.14 7.91
CA GLY A 161 -14.26 -23.97 8.97
C GLY A 161 -12.93 -23.38 8.51
N TYR A 162 -12.89 -22.68 7.37
CA TYR A 162 -11.68 -22.02 6.90
C TYR A 162 -11.21 -20.93 7.88
N THR A 163 -9.90 -20.73 8.00
CA THR A 163 -9.36 -19.56 8.68
C THR A 163 -9.38 -18.37 7.73
N PHE A 164 -10.09 -17.30 8.13
CA PHE A 164 -10.13 -16.06 7.35
C PHE A 164 -8.84 -15.26 7.55
N ILE A 165 -8.17 -14.91 6.46
CA ILE A 165 -6.96 -14.07 6.49
C ILE A 165 -7.35 -12.64 6.21
N HIS A 166 -7.37 -11.82 7.27
CA HIS A 166 -7.78 -10.42 7.18
C HIS A 166 -6.72 -9.59 6.43
N PRO A 167 -7.11 -8.66 5.54
CA PRO A 167 -6.16 -7.91 4.69
C PRO A 167 -5.31 -6.88 5.43
N PHE A 168 -5.67 -6.47 6.66
CA PHE A 168 -4.96 -5.42 7.41
C PHE A 168 -5.20 -5.41 8.94
N ASP A 169 -6.39 -5.75 9.45
CA ASP A 169 -6.74 -5.63 10.87
C ASP A 169 -6.56 -6.96 11.60
N ASP A 170 -5.35 -7.45 11.62
CA ASP A 170 -4.92 -8.68 12.30
C ASP A 170 -3.51 -8.48 12.83
N GLU A 171 -3.27 -8.87 14.07
CA GLU A 171 -2.02 -8.65 14.78
C GLU A 171 -0.81 -9.27 14.08
N ASP A 172 -0.94 -10.51 13.57
CA ASP A 172 0.15 -11.20 12.87
C ASP A 172 0.39 -10.57 11.50
N VAL A 173 -0.69 -10.16 10.80
CA VAL A 173 -0.58 -9.42 9.54
C VAL A 173 0.15 -8.11 9.76
N ILE A 174 -0.22 -7.33 10.79
CA ILE A 174 0.42 -6.05 11.13
C ILE A 174 1.90 -6.27 11.49
N ALA A 175 2.21 -7.29 12.30
CA ALA A 175 3.59 -7.62 12.68
C ALA A 175 4.46 -7.97 11.45
N GLY A 176 3.91 -8.76 10.51
CA GLY A 176 4.58 -9.07 9.24
C GLY A 176 4.90 -7.82 8.41
N GLN A 177 3.98 -6.84 8.35
CA GLN A 177 4.21 -5.55 7.67
C GLN A 177 5.26 -4.70 8.41
N GLY A 178 5.32 -4.81 9.74
CA GLY A 178 6.30 -4.10 10.57
C GLY A 178 7.75 -4.42 10.23
N THR A 179 8.01 -5.58 9.62
CA THR A 179 9.36 -5.97 9.17
C THR A 179 9.95 -4.98 8.16
N ILE A 180 9.11 -4.27 7.39
CA ILE A 180 9.56 -3.22 6.48
C ILE A 180 10.18 -2.06 7.26
N GLY A 181 9.60 -1.70 8.41
CA GLY A 181 10.15 -0.65 9.29
C GLY A 181 11.57 -1.01 9.80
N LEU A 182 11.82 -2.28 10.16
CA LEU A 182 13.15 -2.75 10.53
C LEU A 182 14.13 -2.65 9.36
N GLU A 183 13.71 -3.08 8.16
CA GLU A 183 14.55 -2.99 6.95
C GLU A 183 14.88 -1.53 6.60
N ILE A 184 13.92 -0.61 6.69
CA ILE A 184 14.14 0.82 6.43
C ILE A 184 15.22 1.37 7.37
N LEU A 185 15.13 1.12 8.67
CA LEU A 185 16.10 1.59 9.64
C LEU A 185 17.49 0.98 9.43
N ASN A 186 17.58 -0.27 8.98
CA ASN A 186 18.85 -0.93 8.69
C ASN A 186 19.49 -0.42 7.38
N GLN A 187 18.69 -0.12 6.36
CA GLN A 187 19.17 0.31 5.04
C GLN A 187 19.44 1.82 4.95
N LEU A 188 18.81 2.62 5.83
CA LEU A 188 18.96 4.07 5.88
C LEU A 188 19.04 4.53 7.35
N GLU A 189 20.23 4.39 7.95
CA GLU A 189 20.47 4.67 9.38
C GLU A 189 20.11 6.11 9.80
N ASN A 190 20.21 7.06 8.89
CA ASN A 190 19.94 8.48 9.12
C ASN A 190 18.62 8.95 8.50
N VAL A 191 17.62 8.06 8.40
CA VAL A 191 16.29 8.43 7.94
C VAL A 191 15.63 9.42 8.92
N ASP A 192 15.09 10.52 8.39
CA ASP A 192 14.37 11.53 9.18
C ASP A 192 12.84 11.33 9.10
N VAL A 193 12.35 10.95 7.91
CA VAL A 193 10.92 10.84 7.62
C VAL A 193 10.62 9.59 6.80
N VAL A 194 9.58 8.88 7.17
CA VAL A 194 9.06 7.74 6.38
C VAL A 194 7.63 8.03 5.98
N VAL A 195 7.33 7.91 4.68
CA VAL A 195 6.02 8.19 4.10
C VAL A 195 5.40 6.89 3.60
N VAL A 196 4.20 6.55 4.10
CA VAL A 196 3.58 5.24 3.96
C VAL A 196 2.14 5.36 3.44
N PRO A 197 1.70 4.54 2.47
CA PRO A 197 0.30 4.52 2.03
C PRO A 197 -0.64 4.02 3.13
N ILE A 198 -1.85 4.59 3.21
CA ILE A 198 -2.90 4.13 4.11
C ILE A 198 -4.15 3.72 3.31
N GLY A 199 -4.51 2.44 3.38
CA GLY A 199 -5.85 1.95 3.12
C GLY A 199 -6.56 1.65 4.44
N GLY A 200 -6.72 0.38 4.80
CA GLY A 200 -7.26 -0.03 6.11
C GLY A 200 -6.30 0.11 7.30
N GLY A 201 -5.08 0.57 7.10
CA GLY A 201 -4.12 0.92 8.15
C GLY A 201 -3.05 -0.13 8.48
N GLY A 202 -3.18 -1.40 8.05
CA GLY A 202 -2.28 -2.48 8.49
C GLY A 202 -0.80 -2.28 8.16
N LEU A 203 -0.48 -1.71 6.98
CA LEU A 203 0.89 -1.43 6.58
C LEU A 203 1.53 -0.37 7.47
N ILE A 204 0.90 0.80 7.55
CA ILE A 204 1.45 1.92 8.31
C ILE A 204 1.50 1.62 9.81
N SER A 205 0.52 0.88 10.34
CA SER A 205 0.51 0.46 11.75
C SER A 205 1.74 -0.37 12.10
N GLY A 206 2.06 -1.38 11.30
CA GLY A 206 3.25 -2.20 11.50
C GLY A 206 4.55 -1.42 11.34
N VAL A 207 4.66 -0.65 10.25
CA VAL A 207 5.86 0.15 9.93
C VAL A 207 6.09 1.22 10.99
N ALA A 208 5.06 2.02 11.34
CA ALA A 208 5.18 3.08 12.33
C ALA A 208 5.50 2.53 13.72
N PHE A 209 4.82 1.45 14.13
CA PHE A 209 5.13 0.77 15.38
C PHE A 209 6.60 0.38 15.46
N ALA A 210 7.10 -0.38 14.47
CA ALA A 210 8.49 -0.85 14.46
C ALA A 210 9.49 0.31 14.49
N ILE A 211 9.26 1.36 13.69
CA ILE A 211 10.11 2.55 13.64
C ILE A 211 10.10 3.28 14.98
N LYS A 212 8.93 3.57 15.54
CA LYS A 212 8.82 4.34 16.79
C LYS A 212 9.37 3.58 18.01
N GLN A 213 9.30 2.26 18.02
CA GLN A 213 9.93 1.45 19.07
C GLN A 213 11.46 1.48 18.98
N MET A 214 12.04 1.51 17.78
CA MET A 214 13.48 1.49 17.56
C MET A 214 14.11 2.89 17.57
N ASN A 215 13.46 3.85 16.92
CA ASN A 215 13.91 5.25 16.81
C ASN A 215 12.71 6.22 16.81
N PRO A 216 12.25 6.66 17.98
CA PRO A 216 11.08 7.54 18.09
C PRO A 216 11.26 8.93 17.47
N ARG A 217 12.49 9.32 17.10
CA ARG A 217 12.75 10.61 16.44
C ARG A 217 12.39 10.62 14.98
N VAL A 218 12.31 9.45 14.32
CA VAL A 218 11.89 9.34 12.93
C VAL A 218 10.40 9.65 12.83
N ARG A 219 10.05 10.60 11.97
CA ARG A 219 8.64 10.94 11.72
C ARG A 219 8.04 9.98 10.71
N VAL A 220 6.80 9.54 10.96
CA VAL A 220 6.06 8.66 10.05
C VAL A 220 4.79 9.36 9.60
N TYR A 221 4.68 9.61 8.30
CA TYR A 221 3.50 10.21 7.68
C TYR A 221 2.72 9.19 6.88
N GLY A 222 1.40 9.24 7.05
CA GLY A 222 0.48 8.46 6.24
C GLY A 222 -0.05 9.23 5.04
N VAL A 223 -0.28 8.54 3.93
CA VAL A 223 -0.87 9.15 2.74
C VAL A 223 -2.09 8.35 2.29
N GLN A 224 -3.23 9.04 2.12
CA GLN A 224 -4.45 8.49 1.52
C GLN A 224 -4.77 9.17 0.19
N ALA A 225 -5.54 8.48 -0.64
CA ALA A 225 -6.16 9.14 -1.79
C ALA A 225 -7.29 10.07 -1.31
N GLN A 226 -7.38 11.26 -1.89
CA GLN A 226 -8.42 12.24 -1.57
C GLN A 226 -9.85 11.68 -1.76
N GLY A 227 -10.01 10.72 -2.69
CA GLY A 227 -11.28 10.03 -2.91
C GLY A 227 -11.57 8.87 -1.95
N ALA A 228 -10.71 8.59 -0.95
CA ALA A 228 -10.87 7.53 0.04
C ALA A 228 -10.18 7.87 1.38
N PRO A 229 -10.53 8.99 2.06
CA PRO A 229 -9.81 9.48 3.24
C PRO A 229 -10.32 8.86 4.55
N SER A 230 -10.66 7.57 4.56
CA SER A 230 -11.36 6.94 5.69
C SER A 230 -10.60 6.99 7.02
N MET A 231 -9.27 6.78 7.00
CA MET A 231 -8.45 6.85 8.22
C MET A 231 -8.20 8.29 8.67
N LEU A 232 -8.01 9.22 7.73
CA LEU A 232 -7.86 10.64 8.05
C LEU A 232 -9.10 11.17 8.79
N ASN A 233 -10.29 10.91 8.24
CA ASN A 233 -11.54 11.30 8.88
C ASN A 233 -11.68 10.66 10.26
N ALA A 234 -11.42 9.35 10.36
CA ALA A 234 -11.50 8.65 11.64
C ALA A 234 -10.58 9.26 12.72
N VAL A 235 -9.35 9.64 12.35
CA VAL A 235 -8.40 10.27 13.29
C VAL A 235 -8.82 11.69 13.65
N GLN A 236 -9.37 12.46 12.70
CA GLN A 236 -9.85 13.82 12.95
C GLN A 236 -11.08 13.85 13.86
N ASP A 237 -12.02 12.93 13.63
CA ASP A 237 -13.30 12.87 14.36
C ASP A 237 -13.21 11.98 15.62
N ASP A 238 -12.06 11.37 15.86
CA ASP A 238 -11.83 10.39 16.94
C ASP A 238 -12.82 9.22 16.93
N GLN A 239 -13.32 8.87 15.75
CA GLN A 239 -14.35 7.85 15.54
C GLN A 239 -14.23 7.21 14.17
N ILE A 240 -14.36 5.88 14.12
CA ILE A 240 -14.40 5.14 12.86
C ILE A 240 -15.80 5.28 12.24
N GLU A 241 -15.83 5.83 11.04
CA GLU A 241 -17.04 5.89 10.19
C GLU A 241 -16.78 5.22 8.85
N THR A 242 -17.84 4.61 8.30
CA THR A 242 -17.79 4.00 6.96
C THR A 242 -18.11 5.04 5.90
N LEU A 243 -17.19 5.28 4.97
CA LEU A 243 -17.42 6.17 3.83
C LEU A 243 -18.53 5.64 2.94
N GLY A 244 -19.48 6.48 2.59
CA GLY A 244 -20.59 6.12 1.69
C GLY A 244 -20.10 5.74 0.28
N LYS A 245 -19.08 6.46 -0.23
CA LYS A 245 -18.46 6.22 -1.55
C LYS A 245 -16.96 6.39 -1.48
N VAL A 246 -16.24 5.55 -2.20
CA VAL A 246 -14.80 5.71 -2.47
C VAL A 246 -14.58 5.69 -3.97
N GLN A 247 -13.72 6.58 -4.45
CA GLN A 247 -13.40 6.69 -5.88
C GLN A 247 -11.99 7.23 -6.06
N THR A 248 -11.08 6.38 -6.52
CA THR A 248 -9.68 6.74 -6.79
C THR A 248 -9.04 5.71 -7.73
N ILE A 249 -8.00 6.14 -8.46
CA ILE A 249 -7.12 5.24 -9.23
C ILE A 249 -6.21 4.39 -8.34
N ALA A 250 -6.08 4.72 -7.06
CA ALA A 250 -5.32 3.97 -6.06
C ALA A 250 -6.19 2.87 -5.41
N ASP A 251 -6.63 1.89 -6.21
CA ASP A 251 -7.56 0.81 -5.82
C ASP A 251 -7.09 0.01 -4.60
N GLY A 252 -5.78 -0.20 -4.44
CA GLY A 252 -5.19 -0.91 -3.31
C GLY A 252 -5.37 -0.24 -1.94
N ILE A 253 -5.72 1.06 -1.91
CA ILE A 253 -6.02 1.83 -0.70
C ILE A 253 -7.43 2.42 -0.68
N ALA A 254 -8.31 2.04 -1.62
CA ALA A 254 -9.71 2.47 -1.68
C ALA A 254 -10.55 1.75 -0.61
N VAL A 255 -10.28 2.00 0.65
CA VAL A 255 -10.92 1.34 1.80
C VAL A 255 -11.95 2.25 2.43
N LYS A 256 -13.20 1.75 2.56
CA LYS A 256 -14.32 2.51 3.14
C LYS A 256 -14.22 2.66 4.66
N THR A 257 -13.74 1.63 5.35
CA THR A 257 -13.72 1.57 6.81
C THR A 257 -12.35 1.12 7.30
N PRO A 258 -11.66 1.92 8.13
CA PRO A 258 -10.42 1.50 8.79
C PRO A 258 -10.64 0.28 9.70
N GLY A 259 -9.56 -0.42 10.06
CA GLY A 259 -9.62 -1.44 11.10
C GLY A 259 -9.66 -0.80 12.50
N ASN A 260 -10.25 -1.49 13.48
CA ASN A 260 -10.29 -1.01 14.85
C ASN A 260 -8.89 -0.96 15.48
N ASN A 261 -8.11 -2.04 15.36
CA ASN A 261 -6.75 -2.09 15.89
C ASN A 261 -5.82 -1.16 15.14
N THR A 262 -5.95 -1.08 13.80
CA THR A 262 -5.12 -0.19 12.99
C THR A 262 -5.40 1.28 13.26
N PHE A 263 -6.64 1.66 13.56
CA PHE A 263 -7.00 3.02 13.97
C PHE A 263 -6.27 3.44 15.25
N GLU A 264 -6.30 2.61 16.29
CA GLU A 264 -5.61 2.90 17.55
C GLU A 264 -4.08 3.01 17.35
N LEU A 265 -3.48 2.10 16.57
CA LEU A 265 -2.06 2.16 16.27
C LEU A 265 -1.68 3.39 15.45
N VAL A 266 -2.51 3.81 14.50
CA VAL A 266 -2.28 5.02 13.71
C VAL A 266 -2.34 6.26 14.60
N LYS A 267 -3.33 6.38 15.47
CA LYS A 267 -3.42 7.47 16.45
C LYS A 267 -2.18 7.57 17.33
N GLN A 268 -1.62 6.42 17.71
CA GLN A 268 -0.51 6.37 18.66
C GLN A 268 0.85 6.60 18.02
N TYR A 269 1.09 6.12 16.79
CA TYR A 269 2.43 6.04 16.23
C TYR A 269 2.65 6.85 14.95
N VAL A 270 1.61 7.42 14.34
CA VAL A 270 1.71 8.20 13.11
C VAL A 270 1.70 9.70 13.40
N ASP A 271 2.69 10.42 12.88
CA ASP A 271 2.88 11.85 13.16
C ASP A 271 1.92 12.76 12.37
N GLY A 272 1.35 12.26 11.28
CA GLY A 272 0.36 12.98 10.49
C GLY A 272 -0.14 12.20 9.29
N ILE A 273 -1.31 12.57 8.79
CA ILE A 273 -1.92 11.98 7.60
C ILE A 273 -2.23 13.10 6.61
N VAL A 274 -1.85 12.88 5.35
CA VAL A 274 -2.16 13.79 4.24
C VAL A 274 -2.90 13.06 3.13
N THR A 275 -3.56 13.82 2.24
CA THR A 275 -4.24 13.25 1.08
C THR A 275 -3.65 13.77 -0.22
N VAL A 276 -3.68 12.91 -1.25
CA VAL A 276 -3.29 13.25 -2.62
C VAL A 276 -4.43 13.00 -3.60
N SER A 277 -4.52 13.83 -4.61
CA SER A 277 -5.49 13.67 -5.70
C SER A 277 -5.05 12.58 -6.68
N ASP A 278 -5.99 12.09 -7.47
CA ASP A 278 -5.69 11.14 -8.55
C ASP A 278 -4.75 11.74 -9.63
N ASP A 279 -4.75 13.05 -9.81
CA ASP A 279 -3.82 13.74 -10.71
C ASP A 279 -2.40 13.73 -10.19
N GLU A 280 -2.21 14.03 -8.91
CA GLU A 280 -0.91 13.93 -8.24
C GLU A 280 -0.38 12.49 -8.25
N ILE A 281 -1.25 11.49 -8.05
CA ILE A 281 -0.89 10.07 -8.14
C ILE A 281 -0.45 9.71 -9.56
N ALA A 282 -1.18 10.13 -10.59
CA ALA A 282 -0.85 9.85 -11.98
C ALA A 282 0.51 10.47 -12.37
N LEU A 283 0.78 11.70 -11.95
CA LEU A 283 2.06 12.36 -12.17
C LEU A 283 3.21 11.62 -11.45
N ALA A 284 2.99 11.15 -10.22
CA ALA A 284 3.99 10.37 -9.49
C ALA A 284 4.29 9.02 -10.16
N ILE A 285 3.28 8.30 -10.67
CA ILE A 285 3.48 7.06 -11.44
C ILE A 285 4.32 7.33 -12.68
N LEU A 286 4.00 8.38 -13.43
CA LEU A 286 4.76 8.78 -14.62
C LEU A 286 6.21 9.12 -14.27
N THR A 287 6.43 9.89 -13.20
CA THR A 287 7.77 10.27 -12.71
C THR A 287 8.59 9.04 -12.30
N LEU A 288 7.99 8.08 -11.56
CA LEU A 288 8.64 6.82 -11.19
C LEU A 288 9.02 6.00 -12.43
N LEU A 289 8.13 5.90 -13.40
CA LEU A 289 8.39 5.19 -14.65
C LEU A 289 9.53 5.85 -15.47
N GLU A 290 9.48 7.16 -15.65
CA GLU A 290 10.43 7.88 -16.49
C GLU A 290 11.79 8.08 -15.83
N GLN A 291 11.86 8.42 -14.56
CA GLN A 291 13.10 8.79 -13.89
C GLN A 291 13.74 7.60 -13.16
N GLN A 292 12.94 6.75 -12.53
CA GLN A 292 13.44 5.65 -11.71
C GLN A 292 13.36 4.28 -12.41
N LYS A 293 12.66 4.19 -13.56
CA LYS A 293 12.40 2.93 -14.30
C LYS A 293 11.63 1.91 -13.45
N LEU A 294 10.83 2.42 -12.49
CA LEU A 294 10.01 1.62 -11.59
C LEU A 294 8.54 1.75 -11.96
N ILE A 295 7.85 0.61 -12.00
CA ILE A 295 6.40 0.55 -12.14
C ILE A 295 5.79 0.46 -10.74
N ALA A 296 4.96 1.44 -10.38
CA ALA A 296 4.14 1.43 -9.18
C ALA A 296 2.66 1.49 -9.54
N GLU A 297 1.83 0.80 -8.76
CA GLU A 297 0.38 0.99 -8.80
C GLU A 297 -0.03 2.28 -8.08
N GLY A 298 -1.28 2.74 -8.23
CA GLY A 298 -1.74 3.97 -7.60
C GLY A 298 -1.47 4.01 -6.09
N ALA A 299 -1.79 2.92 -5.38
CA ALA A 299 -1.53 2.80 -3.95
C ALA A 299 -0.03 2.87 -3.59
N GLY A 300 0.84 2.34 -4.44
CA GLY A 300 2.29 2.37 -4.24
C GLY A 300 2.91 3.75 -4.50
N ALA A 301 2.27 4.56 -5.34
CA ALA A 301 2.81 5.86 -5.75
C ALA A 301 2.39 7.03 -4.82
N VAL A 302 1.38 6.87 -3.96
CA VAL A 302 0.88 7.99 -3.13
C VAL A 302 1.92 8.64 -2.22
N PRO A 303 2.95 7.94 -1.66
CA PRO A 303 3.99 8.59 -0.87
C PRO A 303 4.83 9.56 -1.71
N VAL A 304 5.18 9.14 -2.92
CA VAL A 304 5.93 9.98 -3.87
C VAL A 304 5.07 11.17 -4.31
N ALA A 305 3.79 10.96 -4.59
CA ALA A 305 2.85 12.04 -4.92
C ALA A 305 2.78 13.10 -3.81
N ALA A 306 2.72 12.67 -2.54
CA ALA A 306 2.67 13.59 -1.40
C ALA A 306 3.97 14.42 -1.24
N VAL A 307 5.12 13.79 -1.46
CA VAL A 307 6.42 14.48 -1.43
C VAL A 307 6.55 15.45 -2.59
N MET A 308 6.24 15.03 -3.82
CA MET A 308 6.28 15.89 -5.02
C MET A 308 5.36 17.11 -4.90
N ALA A 309 4.19 16.92 -4.29
CA ALA A 309 3.19 17.98 -4.08
C ALA A 309 3.49 18.87 -2.85
N GLY A 310 4.64 18.68 -2.16
CA GLY A 310 5.01 19.48 -0.99
C GLY A 310 4.08 19.33 0.21
N LYS A 311 3.38 18.19 0.34
CA LYS A 311 2.39 17.97 1.42
C LYS A 311 2.99 17.42 2.71
N ILE A 312 4.22 16.96 2.68
CA ILE A 312 4.93 16.51 3.88
C ILE A 312 5.72 17.69 4.46
N PRO A 313 5.44 18.11 5.69
CA PRO A 313 6.05 19.31 6.26
C PRO A 313 7.52 19.08 6.65
N ASP A 314 8.33 20.15 6.60
CA ASP A 314 9.69 20.24 7.13
C ASP A 314 10.62 19.12 6.65
N ILE A 315 10.63 18.87 5.32
CA ILE A 315 11.49 17.84 4.70
C ILE A 315 12.71 18.39 3.98
N GLU A 316 12.87 19.70 3.87
CA GLU A 316 14.03 20.32 3.24
C GLU A 316 15.32 19.94 4.00
N GLY A 317 16.34 19.49 3.26
CA GLY A 317 17.59 18.97 3.81
C GLY A 317 17.49 17.61 4.52
N LYS A 318 16.34 16.94 4.48
CA LYS A 318 16.08 15.69 5.18
C LYS A 318 16.23 14.46 4.29
N ASN A 319 16.46 13.31 4.94
CA ASN A 319 16.41 12.00 4.32
C ASN A 319 14.99 11.44 4.47
N VAL A 320 14.25 11.37 3.35
CA VAL A 320 12.84 10.96 3.29
C VAL A 320 12.73 9.63 2.58
N CYS A 321 12.19 8.62 3.25
CA CYS A 321 11.89 7.32 2.65
C CYS A 321 10.42 7.26 2.22
N CYS A 322 10.17 7.10 0.92
CA CYS A 322 8.85 6.80 0.37
C CYS A 322 8.69 5.29 0.17
N LEU A 323 7.68 4.68 0.78
CA LEU A 323 7.40 3.24 0.65
C LEU A 323 6.55 2.98 -0.59
N LEU A 324 7.16 2.43 -1.65
CA LEU A 324 6.44 1.97 -2.86
C LEU A 324 5.80 0.60 -2.59
N SER A 325 4.59 0.60 -2.06
CA SER A 325 3.96 -0.58 -1.47
C SER A 325 3.57 -1.69 -2.46
N GLY A 326 3.43 -1.39 -3.76
CA GLY A 326 3.07 -2.36 -4.79
C GLY A 326 3.20 -1.81 -6.21
N GLY A 327 3.30 -2.74 -7.18
CA GLY A 327 3.44 -2.46 -8.60
C GLY A 327 2.46 -3.23 -9.50
N ASN A 328 1.46 -3.90 -8.94
CA ASN A 328 0.51 -4.76 -9.66
C ASN A 328 -0.59 -3.95 -10.38
N ILE A 329 -0.18 -3.01 -11.22
CA ILE A 329 -1.10 -2.22 -12.05
C ILE A 329 -1.45 -2.97 -13.33
N ASP A 330 -2.71 -2.87 -13.76
CA ASP A 330 -3.13 -3.39 -15.06
C ASP A 330 -2.60 -2.49 -16.18
N VAL A 331 -2.11 -3.11 -17.28
CA VAL A 331 -1.48 -2.38 -18.40
C VAL A 331 -2.46 -1.39 -19.05
N THR A 332 -3.74 -1.72 -19.12
CA THR A 332 -4.76 -0.81 -19.68
C THR A 332 -5.02 0.39 -18.78
N ILE A 333 -4.93 0.20 -17.45
CA ILE A 333 -5.01 1.29 -16.48
C ILE A 333 -3.73 2.13 -16.54
N LEU A 334 -2.57 1.49 -16.65
CA LEU A 334 -1.28 2.18 -16.76
C LEU A 334 -1.25 3.13 -17.95
N SER A 335 -1.75 2.72 -19.12
CA SER A 335 -1.86 3.59 -20.31
C SER A 335 -2.65 4.86 -20.02
N ARG A 336 -3.83 4.74 -19.41
CA ARG A 336 -4.67 5.90 -19.02
C ARG A 336 -4.01 6.80 -17.98
N VAL A 337 -3.29 6.20 -17.04
CA VAL A 337 -2.55 6.93 -16.00
C VAL A 337 -1.39 7.69 -16.61
N ILE A 338 -0.67 7.11 -17.58
CA ILE A 338 0.39 7.80 -18.32
C ILE A 338 -0.16 9.01 -19.08
N GLU A 339 -1.27 8.85 -19.82
CA GLU A 339 -1.93 9.97 -20.53
C GLU A 339 -2.32 11.08 -19.56
N ARG A 340 -2.91 10.71 -18.42
CA ARG A 340 -3.30 11.68 -17.37
C ARG A 340 -2.07 12.38 -16.77
N GLY A 341 -1.00 11.64 -16.48
CA GLY A 341 0.25 12.19 -15.98
C GLY A 341 0.94 13.15 -16.96
N LEU A 342 0.93 12.83 -18.25
CA LEU A 342 1.45 13.71 -19.31
C LEU A 342 0.65 15.03 -19.40
N LYS A 343 -0.69 14.94 -19.27
CA LYS A 343 -1.56 16.12 -19.27
C LYS A 343 -1.30 17.00 -18.05
N MET A 344 -1.22 16.40 -16.84
CA MET A 344 -0.93 17.13 -15.60
C MET A 344 0.46 17.74 -15.59
N GLY A 345 1.43 17.08 -16.22
CA GLY A 345 2.80 17.60 -16.42
C GLY A 345 2.91 18.66 -17.53
N GLY A 346 1.80 19.08 -18.14
CA GLY A 346 1.79 20.08 -19.22
C GLY A 346 2.44 19.62 -20.53
N ARG A 347 2.62 18.30 -20.72
CA ARG A 347 3.30 17.72 -21.90
C ARG A 347 2.34 17.35 -23.03
N THR A 348 1.04 17.24 -22.75
CA THR A 348 -0.03 17.05 -23.71
C THR A 348 -1.20 17.98 -23.39
N ALA A 349 -1.92 18.40 -24.42
CA ALA A 349 -3.13 19.21 -24.29
C ALA A 349 -4.17 18.75 -25.32
N ASP A 350 -5.44 18.79 -24.93
CA ASP A 350 -6.56 18.60 -25.84
C ASP A 350 -7.03 19.98 -26.29
N ILE A 351 -6.97 20.26 -27.60
CA ILE A 351 -7.38 21.52 -28.18
C ILE A 351 -8.57 21.27 -29.08
N THR A 352 -9.70 21.92 -28.80
CA THR A 352 -10.87 21.92 -29.67
C THR A 352 -10.91 23.23 -30.47
N ILE A 353 -10.86 23.13 -31.79
CA ILE A 353 -10.85 24.30 -32.68
C ILE A 353 -12.10 24.22 -33.61
N ALA A 354 -12.95 25.25 -33.54
CA ALA A 354 -14.03 25.41 -34.48
C ALA A 354 -13.48 26.02 -35.78
N LEU A 355 -13.57 25.28 -36.86
CA LEU A 355 -13.16 25.74 -38.20
C LEU A 355 -14.39 25.99 -39.09
N SER A 356 -14.31 27.00 -39.96
CA SER A 356 -15.29 27.15 -41.05
C SER A 356 -15.00 26.04 -42.11
N ASP A 357 -16.05 25.53 -42.73
CA ASP A 357 -15.94 24.54 -43.82
C ASP A 357 -15.44 25.20 -45.10
N GLN A 358 -14.14 25.51 -45.12
CA GLN A 358 -13.47 26.15 -46.26
C GLN A 358 -12.11 25.46 -46.54
N PRO A 359 -11.73 25.34 -47.82
CA PRO A 359 -10.42 24.79 -48.18
C PRO A 359 -9.26 25.51 -47.48
N GLY A 360 -8.30 24.75 -46.95
CA GLY A 360 -7.08 25.30 -46.35
C GLY A 360 -7.13 25.57 -44.83
N GLN A 361 -8.29 25.57 -44.19
CA GLN A 361 -8.42 25.87 -42.76
C GLN A 361 -7.62 24.88 -41.87
N LEU A 362 -7.76 23.59 -42.12
CA LEU A 362 -6.99 22.57 -41.37
C LEU A 362 -5.50 22.70 -41.63
N SER A 363 -5.08 23.01 -42.88
CA SER A 363 -3.68 23.23 -43.23
C SER A 363 -3.09 24.42 -42.46
N GLY A 364 -3.84 25.51 -42.35
CA GLY A 364 -3.42 26.69 -41.57
C GLY A 364 -3.19 26.37 -40.08
N VAL A 365 -4.15 25.69 -39.48
CA VAL A 365 -4.00 25.24 -38.06
C VAL A 365 -2.80 24.30 -37.89
N SER A 366 -2.64 23.31 -38.76
CA SER A 366 -1.51 22.38 -38.70
C SER A 366 -0.17 23.10 -38.84
N SER A 367 -0.06 24.11 -39.73
CA SER A 367 1.16 24.91 -39.88
C SER A 367 1.52 25.69 -38.60
N ILE A 368 0.53 26.36 -37.99
CA ILE A 368 0.71 27.11 -36.75
C ILE A 368 1.22 26.18 -35.63
N ILE A 369 0.64 24.95 -35.48
CA ILE A 369 1.07 23.99 -34.46
C ILE A 369 2.47 23.48 -34.78
N ALA A 370 2.80 23.21 -36.06
CA ALA A 370 4.12 22.74 -36.47
C ALA A 370 5.21 23.79 -36.22
N GLU A 371 4.92 25.08 -36.40
CA GLU A 371 5.85 26.17 -36.09
C GLU A 371 6.24 26.20 -34.59
N GLN A 372 5.39 25.69 -33.71
CA GLN A 372 5.66 25.56 -32.29
C GLN A 372 6.35 24.22 -31.93
N LEU A 373 6.84 23.46 -32.90
CA LEU A 373 7.49 22.16 -32.74
C LEU A 373 6.64 21.12 -31.99
N SER A 374 5.32 21.22 -32.06
CA SER A 374 4.38 20.31 -31.42
C SER A 374 3.97 19.18 -32.35
N LEU A 375 3.78 17.96 -31.79
CA LEU A 375 3.22 16.82 -32.51
C LEU A 375 1.69 16.85 -32.41
N ILE A 376 1.02 16.49 -33.52
CA ILE A 376 -0.44 16.44 -33.59
C ILE A 376 -0.89 14.98 -33.69
N HIS A 377 -1.82 14.60 -32.82
CA HIS A 377 -2.60 13.37 -32.94
C HIS A 377 -4.07 13.75 -33.17
N ILE A 378 -4.57 13.43 -34.33
CA ILE A 378 -5.97 13.73 -34.72
C ILE A 378 -6.85 12.51 -34.45
#